data_8478485f28d0a8e08e6acea78801cdc5
#
_entry.id   8478485f28d0a8e08e6acea78801cdc5
#
_cell.length_a   1.000
_cell.length_b   1.000
_cell.length_c   1.000
_cell.angle_alpha   90.00
_cell.angle_beta   90.00
_cell.angle_gamma   90.00
#
_symmetry.space_group_name_H-M   'P 1'
#
loop_
_entity.id
_entity.type
_entity.pdbx_description
1 polymer ?
#
loop_
_entity_poly.entity_id
_entity_poly.type
_entity_poly.pdbx_seq_one_letter_code
_entity_poly.pdbx_strand_id
1 'polypeptide(L)'
;MSLPQVVPMLSYEDVGAAAEWLCEAFGFTEVNRFEGGGRVTHVNLAAGDGLVMIGWPGPDYRSPIRHRETCDEARRWLESPFVVDGVYVQVEGIDEHAARARSAGAAILSDVEENVPAGQRQYRAADLEGHRWMFAEPLETT
;
A
#
# COMPACT_ATOMS: atom_id res chain seq x y z
N MET A 1 -19.87 10.77 -7.81
CA MET A 1 -19.64 9.38 -7.43
C MET A 1 -19.51 9.29 -5.91
N SER A 2 -20.32 8.45 -5.28
CA SER A 2 -20.27 8.30 -3.84
C SER A 2 -19.05 7.45 -3.44
N LEU A 3 -18.46 7.77 -2.28
CA LEU A 3 -17.38 6.97 -1.73
C LEU A 3 -17.93 5.64 -1.20
N PRO A 4 -17.12 4.57 -1.21
CA PRO A 4 -17.45 3.35 -0.47
C PRO A 4 -17.67 3.67 1.01
N GLN A 5 -18.46 2.87 1.71
CA GLN A 5 -18.72 3.09 3.14
C GLN A 5 -17.46 2.95 3.98
N VAL A 6 -16.54 2.08 3.58
CA VAL A 6 -15.27 1.88 4.27
C VAL A 6 -14.15 2.24 3.32
N VAL A 7 -13.29 3.16 3.76
CA VAL A 7 -12.13 3.60 2.96
C VAL A 7 -10.92 3.63 3.91
N PRO A 8 -9.88 2.85 3.61
CA PRO A 8 -8.63 2.94 4.37
C PRO A 8 -8.01 4.33 4.25
N MET A 9 -7.48 4.82 5.35
CA MET A 9 -6.75 6.10 5.40
C MET A 9 -5.33 5.84 5.84
N LEU A 10 -4.37 6.25 5.03
CA LEU A 10 -2.95 6.05 5.32
C LEU A 10 -2.24 7.40 5.35
N SER A 11 -1.33 7.55 6.29
CA SER A 11 -0.54 8.78 6.44
C SER A 11 0.81 8.63 5.75
N TYR A 12 1.22 9.68 5.04
CA TYR A 12 2.50 9.72 4.34
C TYR A 12 3.23 11.03 4.63
N GLU A 13 4.55 10.98 4.62
CA GLU A 13 5.38 12.18 4.77
C GLU A 13 5.36 13.01 3.48
N ASP A 14 5.38 12.34 2.33
CA ASP A 14 5.32 13.00 1.01
C ASP A 14 4.18 12.38 0.21
N VAL A 15 3.01 13.00 0.30
CA VAL A 15 1.78 12.48 -0.30
C VAL A 15 1.86 12.49 -1.83
N GLY A 16 2.42 13.54 -2.43
CA GLY A 16 2.55 13.63 -3.88
C GLY A 16 3.43 12.53 -4.45
N ALA A 17 4.61 12.33 -3.85
CA ALA A 17 5.53 11.27 -4.28
C ALA A 17 4.92 9.89 -4.03
N ALA A 18 4.23 9.71 -2.90
CA ALA A 18 3.57 8.45 -2.60
C ALA A 18 2.49 8.12 -3.61
N ALA A 19 1.66 9.09 -3.99
CA ALA A 19 0.61 8.89 -4.98
C ALA A 19 1.19 8.42 -6.32
N GLU A 20 2.23 9.07 -6.79
CA GLU A 20 2.88 8.71 -8.05
C GLU A 20 3.47 7.30 -7.99
N TRP A 21 4.15 6.98 -6.90
CA TRP A 21 4.78 5.68 -6.73
C TRP A 21 3.74 4.55 -6.62
N LEU A 22 2.67 4.78 -5.85
CA LEU A 22 1.61 3.78 -5.68
C LEU A 22 0.90 3.47 -7.00
N CYS A 23 0.69 4.50 -7.83
CA CYS A 23 0.12 4.29 -9.16
C CYS A 23 1.07 3.50 -10.06
N GLU A 24 2.36 3.83 -10.04
CA GLU A 24 3.36 3.13 -10.84
C GLU A 24 3.56 1.69 -10.38
N ALA A 25 3.75 1.48 -9.08
CA ALA A 25 4.12 0.18 -8.53
C ALA A 25 2.93 -0.77 -8.43
N PHE A 26 1.78 -0.28 -7.97
CA PHE A 26 0.63 -1.13 -7.67
C PHE A 26 -0.53 -0.98 -8.67
N GLY A 27 -0.39 -0.10 -9.64
CA GLY A 27 -1.41 0.05 -10.68
C GLY A 27 -2.64 0.81 -10.23
N PHE A 28 -2.56 1.58 -9.15
CA PHE A 28 -3.68 2.42 -8.70
C PHE A 28 -3.86 3.60 -9.66
N THR A 29 -5.02 4.24 -9.57
CA THR A 29 -5.35 5.41 -10.37
C THR A 29 -5.69 6.57 -9.45
N GLU A 30 -5.06 7.72 -9.67
CA GLU A 30 -5.38 8.92 -8.91
C GLU A 30 -6.76 9.42 -9.33
N VAL A 31 -7.65 9.64 -8.36
CA VAL A 31 -9.00 10.14 -8.60
C VAL A 31 -9.02 11.66 -8.47
N ASN A 32 -8.49 12.17 -7.37
CA ASN A 32 -8.37 13.61 -7.13
C ASN A 32 -7.31 13.87 -6.07
N ARG A 33 -6.84 15.11 -6.01
CA ARG A 33 -5.87 15.54 -5.00
C ARG A 33 -6.22 16.92 -4.47
N PHE A 34 -5.74 17.19 -3.27
CA PHE A 34 -5.90 18.49 -2.62
C PHE A 34 -4.53 19.03 -2.24
N GLU A 35 -4.37 20.34 -2.38
CA GLU A 35 -3.12 21.01 -2.05
C GLU A 35 -3.37 22.09 -1.00
N GLY A 36 -2.38 22.31 -0.15
CA GLY A 36 -2.41 23.35 0.85
C GLY A 36 -1.00 23.66 1.32
N GLY A 37 -0.70 24.94 1.55
CA GLY A 37 0.61 25.34 2.03
C GLY A 37 1.77 24.98 1.11
N GLY A 38 1.54 24.92 -0.21
CA GLY A 38 2.57 24.59 -1.18
C GLY A 38 2.89 23.11 -1.30
N ARG A 39 2.03 22.23 -0.75
CA ARG A 39 2.23 20.77 -0.86
C ARG A 39 0.93 20.05 -1.14
N VAL A 40 1.06 18.83 -1.68
CA VAL A 40 -0.08 17.92 -1.79
C VAL A 40 -0.37 17.37 -0.39
N THR A 41 -1.60 17.61 0.09
CA THR A 41 -1.99 17.21 1.45
C THR A 41 -2.85 15.96 1.50
N HIS A 42 -3.53 15.64 0.40
CA HIS A 42 -4.44 14.51 0.34
C HIS A 42 -4.62 14.03 -1.10
N VAL A 43 -4.64 12.72 -1.31
CA VAL A 43 -4.94 12.11 -2.61
C VAL A 43 -5.87 10.93 -2.39
N ASN A 44 -6.89 10.81 -3.22
CA ASN A 44 -7.73 9.63 -3.29
C ASN A 44 -7.26 8.76 -4.45
N LEU A 45 -7.01 7.49 -4.18
CA LEU A 45 -6.53 6.52 -5.16
C LEU A 45 -7.57 5.42 -5.34
N ALA A 46 -7.91 5.13 -6.60
CA ALA A 46 -8.74 3.98 -6.92
C ALA A 46 -7.86 2.73 -7.01
N ALA A 47 -8.29 1.67 -6.36
CA ALA A 47 -7.65 0.36 -6.39
C ALA A 47 -8.73 -0.63 -6.86
N GLY A 48 -8.82 -0.85 -8.19
CA GLY A 48 -9.96 -1.57 -8.77
C GLY A 48 -11.27 -0.85 -8.46
N ASP A 49 -12.20 -1.54 -7.83
CA ASP A 49 -13.48 -0.96 -7.41
C ASP A 49 -13.40 -0.26 -6.04
N GLY A 50 -12.27 -0.41 -5.36
CA GLY A 50 -12.07 0.17 -4.05
C GLY A 50 -11.40 1.53 -4.09
N LEU A 51 -11.26 2.13 -2.92
CA LEU A 51 -10.64 3.44 -2.77
C LEU A 51 -9.73 3.44 -1.55
N VAL A 52 -8.61 4.14 -1.68
CA VAL A 52 -7.68 4.39 -0.58
C VAL A 52 -7.43 5.88 -0.50
N MET A 53 -7.46 6.42 0.71
CA MET A 53 -7.13 7.82 0.97
C MET A 53 -5.71 7.89 1.52
N ILE A 54 -4.88 8.76 0.97
CA ILE A 54 -3.56 9.03 1.52
C ILE A 54 -3.47 10.52 1.88
N GLY A 55 -2.88 10.81 3.03
CA GLY A 55 -2.86 12.17 3.54
C GLY A 55 -1.61 12.48 4.35
N TRP A 56 -1.36 13.78 4.50
CA TRP A 56 -0.25 14.28 5.30
C TRP A 56 -0.77 14.74 6.66
N PRO A 57 -0.37 14.10 7.76
CA PRO A 57 -0.91 14.41 9.09
C PRO A 57 -0.20 15.58 9.79
N GLY A 58 0.87 16.12 9.20
CA GLY A 58 1.61 17.23 9.81
C GLY A 58 3.11 16.98 9.84
N PRO A 59 3.89 18.01 10.22
CA PRO A 59 5.35 17.94 10.14
C PRO A 59 6.00 17.00 11.17
N ASP A 60 5.29 16.61 12.20
CA ASP A 60 5.84 15.72 13.24
C ASP A 60 5.70 14.25 12.91
N TYR A 61 5.00 13.94 11.83
CA TYR A 61 4.78 12.54 11.43
C TYR A 61 6.08 11.91 10.93
N ARG A 62 6.30 10.66 11.37
CA ARG A 62 7.38 9.80 10.86
C ARG A 62 6.77 8.57 10.23
N SER A 63 7.13 8.31 8.97
CA SER A 63 6.70 7.11 8.26
C SER A 63 7.24 5.85 8.95
N PRO A 64 6.63 4.69 8.71
CA PRO A 64 7.14 3.44 9.28
C PRO A 64 8.61 3.19 8.99
N ILE A 65 9.06 3.48 7.77
CA ILE A 65 10.46 3.24 7.39
C ILE A 65 11.43 4.17 8.12
N ARG A 66 11.03 5.41 8.41
CA ARG A 66 11.85 6.34 9.16
C ARG A 66 11.76 6.09 10.66
N HIS A 67 10.59 5.73 11.14
CA HIS A 67 10.39 5.47 12.57
C HIS A 67 11.26 4.30 13.06
N ARG A 68 11.42 3.25 12.23
CA ARG A 68 12.25 2.11 12.60
C ARG A 68 13.74 2.45 12.76
N GLU A 69 14.19 3.55 12.15
CA GLU A 69 15.59 3.98 12.25
C GLU A 69 15.94 4.52 13.63
N THR A 70 14.95 5.04 14.35
CA THR A 70 15.15 5.68 15.66
C THR A 70 14.45 4.97 16.81
N CYS A 71 13.70 3.90 16.55
CA CYS A 71 12.93 3.19 17.55
C CYS A 71 13.09 1.68 17.38
N ASP A 72 13.72 1.04 18.35
CA ASP A 72 13.98 -0.42 18.31
C ASP A 72 12.68 -1.23 18.32
N GLU A 73 11.66 -0.79 19.05
CA GLU A 73 10.37 -1.48 19.05
C GLU A 73 9.68 -1.41 17.68
N ALA A 74 9.69 -0.23 17.06
CA ALA A 74 9.13 -0.05 15.72
C ALA A 74 9.85 -0.96 14.71
N ARG A 75 11.18 -1.04 14.81
CA ARG A 75 11.97 -1.92 13.95
C ARG A 75 11.58 -3.38 14.14
N ARG A 76 11.45 -3.85 15.39
CA ARG A 76 11.06 -5.23 15.67
C ARG A 76 9.66 -5.56 15.17
N TRP A 77 8.72 -4.62 15.29
CA TRP A 77 7.36 -4.81 14.80
C TRP A 77 7.33 -4.93 13.27
N LEU A 78 8.19 -4.18 12.59
CA LEU A 78 8.28 -4.24 11.13
C LEU A 78 8.94 -5.51 10.60
N GLU A 79 9.65 -6.24 11.45
CA GLU A 79 10.21 -7.55 11.09
C GLU A 79 9.13 -8.64 11.03
N SER A 80 8.01 -8.43 11.71
CA SER A 80 6.89 -9.38 11.69
C SER A 80 5.79 -8.90 10.77
N PRO A 81 5.39 -9.68 9.75
CA PRO A 81 4.35 -9.25 8.81
C PRO A 81 2.95 -9.19 9.44
N PHE A 82 2.77 -9.64 10.68
CA PHE A 82 1.47 -9.75 11.30
C PHE A 82 1.24 -8.77 12.45
N VAL A 83 2.20 -7.92 12.76
CA VAL A 83 2.13 -7.04 13.93
C VAL A 83 1.61 -5.65 13.57
N VAL A 84 1.82 -5.21 12.32
CA VAL A 84 1.44 -3.88 11.85
C VAL A 84 0.29 -4.01 10.86
N ASP A 85 -0.63 -3.07 10.91
CA ASP A 85 -1.78 -3.05 10.00
C ASP A 85 -1.34 -3.03 8.55
N GLY A 86 -2.17 -3.63 7.69
CA GLY A 86 -1.95 -3.63 6.25
C GLY A 86 -3.24 -3.42 5.48
N VAL A 87 -3.12 -3.17 4.20
CA VAL A 87 -4.26 -3.05 3.30
C VAL A 87 -4.26 -4.26 2.36
N TYR A 88 -5.41 -4.90 2.27
CA TYR A 88 -5.64 -6.05 1.39
C TYR A 88 -6.31 -5.56 0.11
N VAL A 89 -5.75 -5.93 -1.04
CA VAL A 89 -6.28 -5.55 -2.35
C VAL A 89 -6.37 -6.78 -3.23
N GLN A 90 -7.53 -7.03 -3.82
CA GLN A 90 -7.67 -8.06 -4.84
C GLN A 90 -7.21 -7.51 -6.19
N VAL A 91 -6.44 -8.30 -6.90
CA VAL A 91 -5.89 -7.91 -8.21
C VAL A 91 -6.09 -9.05 -9.22
N GLU A 92 -5.98 -8.72 -10.49
CA GLU A 92 -5.93 -9.70 -11.57
C GLU A 92 -4.49 -9.77 -12.07
N GLY A 93 -4.03 -10.96 -12.48
CA GLY A 93 -2.67 -11.14 -12.97
C GLY A 93 -1.63 -10.90 -11.90
N ILE A 94 -1.72 -11.63 -10.79
CA ILE A 94 -0.89 -11.38 -9.61
C ILE A 94 0.62 -11.51 -9.88
N ASP A 95 1.04 -12.40 -10.78
CA ASP A 95 2.47 -12.55 -11.11
C ASP A 95 3.01 -11.29 -11.77
N GLU A 96 2.27 -10.72 -12.71
CA GLU A 96 2.65 -9.47 -13.37
C GLU A 96 2.60 -8.30 -12.41
N HIS A 97 1.60 -8.30 -11.51
CA HIS A 97 1.46 -7.27 -10.49
C HIS A 97 2.68 -7.25 -9.56
N ALA A 98 3.11 -8.42 -9.09
CA ALA A 98 4.29 -8.53 -8.23
C ALA A 98 5.57 -8.12 -8.95
N ALA A 99 5.72 -8.49 -10.23
CA ALA A 99 6.87 -8.10 -11.03
C ALA A 99 6.93 -6.58 -11.22
N ARG A 100 5.79 -5.95 -11.47
CA ARG A 100 5.68 -4.50 -11.61
C ARG A 100 6.04 -3.79 -10.30
N ALA A 101 5.53 -4.27 -9.19
CA ALA A 101 5.83 -3.71 -7.87
C ALA A 101 7.33 -3.80 -7.57
N ARG A 102 7.93 -4.96 -7.84
CA ARG A 102 9.37 -5.17 -7.63
C ARG A 102 10.19 -4.22 -8.50
N SER A 103 9.82 -4.07 -9.75
CA SER A 103 10.53 -3.17 -10.69
C SER A 103 10.46 -1.72 -10.25
N ALA A 104 9.38 -1.31 -9.59
CA ALA A 104 9.21 0.06 -9.08
C ALA A 104 9.89 0.28 -7.72
N GLY A 105 10.51 -0.76 -7.14
CA GLY A 105 11.27 -0.65 -5.91
C GLY A 105 10.54 -1.05 -4.65
N ALA A 106 9.39 -1.72 -4.75
CA ALA A 106 8.69 -2.22 -3.58
C ALA A 106 9.55 -3.27 -2.87
N ALA A 107 9.54 -3.23 -1.54
CA ALA A 107 10.15 -4.27 -0.74
C ALA A 107 9.20 -5.47 -0.68
N ILE A 108 9.57 -6.57 -1.34
CA ILE A 108 8.73 -7.76 -1.36
C ILE A 108 8.93 -8.51 -0.04
N LEU A 109 7.89 -8.56 0.77
CA LEU A 109 7.93 -9.19 2.09
C LEU A 109 7.67 -10.69 2.01
N SER A 110 6.84 -11.12 1.05
CA SER A 110 6.67 -12.53 0.72
C SER A 110 6.35 -12.63 -0.76
N ASP A 111 6.98 -13.60 -1.43
CA ASP A 111 6.75 -13.84 -2.85
C ASP A 111 5.35 -14.40 -3.10
N VAL A 112 4.92 -14.37 -4.37
CA VAL A 112 3.63 -14.93 -4.75
C VAL A 112 3.60 -16.40 -4.40
N GLU A 113 2.60 -16.80 -3.62
CA GLU A 113 2.41 -18.18 -3.17
C GLU A 113 0.92 -18.52 -3.17
N GLU A 114 0.62 -19.80 -3.23
CA GLU A 114 -0.75 -20.28 -3.09
C GLU A 114 -1.11 -20.41 -1.62
N ASN A 115 -2.28 -19.89 -1.28
CA ASN A 115 -2.90 -20.08 0.02
C ASN A 115 -4.21 -20.84 -0.22
N VAL A 116 -4.12 -22.17 -0.26
CA VAL A 116 -5.27 -23.02 -0.59
C VAL A 116 -6.40 -22.86 0.43
N PRO A 117 -6.14 -22.83 1.75
CA PRO A 117 -7.22 -22.60 2.73
C PRO A 117 -7.99 -21.31 2.50
N ALA A 118 -7.32 -20.25 2.04
CA ALA A 118 -7.97 -18.98 1.73
C ALA A 118 -8.51 -18.91 0.29
N GLY A 119 -8.20 -19.92 -0.56
CA GLY A 119 -8.66 -19.96 -1.94
C GLY A 119 -8.03 -18.91 -2.84
N GLN A 120 -6.77 -18.56 -2.61
CA GLN A 120 -6.14 -17.46 -3.34
C GLN A 120 -4.62 -17.66 -3.50
N ARG A 121 -4.07 -16.93 -4.47
CA ARG A 121 -2.64 -16.67 -4.57
C ARG A 121 -2.41 -15.28 -4.00
N GLN A 122 -1.27 -15.08 -3.33
CA GLN A 122 -1.05 -13.83 -2.59
C GLN A 122 0.42 -13.48 -2.50
N TYR A 123 0.72 -12.20 -2.33
CA TYR A 123 2.04 -11.73 -1.94
C TYR A 123 1.91 -10.48 -1.09
N ARG A 124 2.97 -10.16 -0.35
CA ARG A 124 3.03 -8.97 0.49
C ARG A 124 4.18 -8.08 0.09
N ALA A 125 3.96 -6.78 0.18
CA ALA A 125 4.97 -5.78 -0.15
C ALA A 125 4.86 -4.59 0.79
N ALA A 126 5.99 -3.93 1.02
CA ALA A 126 6.01 -2.63 1.67
C ALA A 126 6.24 -1.56 0.62
N ASP A 127 5.57 -0.43 0.76
CA ASP A 127 5.70 0.69 -0.17
C ASP A 127 6.90 1.58 0.19
N LEU A 128 7.06 2.70 -0.52
CA LEU A 128 8.21 3.59 -0.39
C LEU A 128 8.36 4.20 1.01
N GLU A 129 7.28 4.29 1.77
CA GLU A 129 7.33 4.81 3.14
C GLU A 129 7.18 3.71 4.21
N GLY A 130 7.05 2.46 3.78
CA GLY A 130 7.01 1.32 4.67
C GLY A 130 5.63 0.83 5.07
N HIS A 131 4.58 1.36 4.48
CA HIS A 131 3.24 0.80 4.69
C HIS A 131 3.14 -0.56 4.01
N ARG A 132 2.37 -1.45 4.59
CA ARG A 132 2.27 -2.83 4.13
C ARG A 132 0.99 -3.09 3.37
N TRP A 133 1.15 -3.84 2.29
CA TRP A 133 0.08 -4.20 1.37
C TRP A 133 0.10 -5.69 1.14
N MET A 134 -1.09 -6.28 1.09
CA MET A 134 -1.26 -7.67 0.68
C MET A 134 -2.10 -7.68 -0.59
N PHE A 135 -1.57 -8.31 -1.63
CA PHE A 135 -2.28 -8.46 -2.90
C PHE A 135 -2.67 -9.91 -3.07
N ALA A 136 -3.86 -10.14 -3.58
CA ALA A 136 -4.40 -11.48 -3.73
C ALA A 136 -5.24 -11.61 -4.99
N GLU A 137 -5.23 -12.81 -5.55
CA GLU A 137 -6.05 -13.18 -6.69
C GLU A 137 -6.70 -14.52 -6.36
N PRO A 138 -8.04 -14.65 -6.53
CA PRO A 138 -8.70 -15.92 -6.27
C PRO A 138 -8.11 -17.04 -7.12
N LEU A 139 -8.01 -18.25 -6.55
CA LEU A 139 -7.64 -19.44 -7.31
C LEU A 139 -8.73 -19.72 -8.33
N GLU A 140 -8.30 -20.17 -9.52
CA GLU A 140 -9.26 -20.55 -10.53
C GLU A 140 -10.06 -21.77 -10.07
N THR A 141 -11.38 -21.68 -10.19
CA THR A 141 -12.27 -22.81 -9.95
C THR A 141 -12.52 -23.52 -11.28
N THR A 142 -12.11 -24.78 -11.34
CA THR A 142 -12.43 -25.64 -12.52
C THR A 142 -13.72 -26.38 -12.27
#